data_9ca91ed7a739cb74b2f588aca6f0174e
#
_entry.id   9ca91ed7a739cb74b2f588aca6f0174e
#
_cell.length_a   1.000
_cell.length_b   1.000
_cell.length_c   1.000
_cell.angle_alpha   90.00
_cell.angle_beta   90.00
_cell.angle_gamma   90.00
#
_symmetry.space_group_name_H-M   'P 1'
#
loop_
_entity.id
_entity.type
_entity.pdbx_description
1 polymer ?
#
loop_
_entity_poly.entity_id
_entity_poly.type
_entity_poly.pdbx_seq_one_letter_code
_entity_poly.pdbx_strand_id
1 'polypeptide(L)'
;MELKGTKTEKNLWEAFAGESQARNKYTFFASVAKKEGYEQLAAIFEETAANEKEHAKMWFKALNGGSIPDTMTCLEMAAGGEHDEWTEMYPRMAAEAKEEGFTQLAALFTMVAQIEKEHEERYRELAENLKNNKVFAREEQQVWQCRNCGYTYIGKSAPLKCPVCAHPQSYFELKKHND
;
A
#
# COMPACT_ATOMS: atom_id res chain seq x y z
N MET A 1 -21.24 22.34 -3.67
CA MET A 1 -20.19 23.16 -3.01
C MET A 1 -18.87 22.47 -3.31
N GLU A 2 -17.90 23.18 -3.87
CA GLU A 2 -16.60 22.59 -4.20
C GLU A 2 -15.72 22.52 -2.92
N LEU A 3 -15.09 21.39 -2.67
CA LEU A 3 -14.27 21.17 -1.48
C LEU A 3 -12.87 21.78 -1.62
N LYS A 4 -12.34 21.78 -2.84
CA LYS A 4 -10.96 22.17 -3.15
C LYS A 4 -10.64 23.61 -2.69
N GLY A 5 -9.52 23.77 -2.00
CA GLY A 5 -9.04 25.06 -1.47
C GLY A 5 -9.72 25.54 -0.19
N THR A 6 -10.67 24.78 0.37
CA THR A 6 -11.41 25.16 1.59
C THR A 6 -10.67 24.80 2.87
N LYS A 7 -11.05 25.41 3.99
CA LYS A 7 -10.60 24.97 5.33
C LYS A 7 -11.05 23.54 5.64
N THR A 8 -12.22 23.14 5.12
CA THR A 8 -12.76 21.79 5.31
C THR A 8 -11.86 20.74 4.63
N GLU A 9 -11.35 21.01 3.44
CA GLU A 9 -10.37 20.14 2.79
C GLU A 9 -9.11 19.95 3.66
N LYS A 10 -8.56 21.02 4.20
CA LYS A 10 -7.41 20.96 5.12
C LYS A 10 -7.72 20.13 6.36
N ASN A 11 -8.89 20.35 6.96
CA ASN A 11 -9.33 19.59 8.13
C ASN A 11 -9.49 18.09 7.81
N LEU A 12 -9.96 17.74 6.62
CA LEU A 12 -10.06 16.34 6.18
C LEU A 12 -8.69 15.68 6.03
N TRP A 13 -7.71 16.40 5.47
CA TRP A 13 -6.33 15.91 5.39
C TRP A 13 -5.70 15.73 6.79
N GLU A 14 -5.92 16.69 7.69
CA GLU A 14 -5.43 16.59 9.08
C GLU A 14 -6.08 15.43 9.82
N ALA A 15 -7.40 15.25 9.68
CA ALA A 15 -8.12 14.13 10.26
C ALA A 15 -7.63 12.78 9.69
N PHE A 16 -7.49 12.65 8.37
CA PHE A 16 -6.95 11.47 7.72
C PHE A 16 -5.55 11.11 8.23
N ALA A 17 -4.66 12.10 8.35
CA ALA A 17 -3.31 11.90 8.87
C ALA A 17 -3.33 11.48 10.35
N GLY A 18 -4.16 12.12 11.18
CA GLY A 18 -4.31 11.78 12.61
C GLY A 18 -4.76 10.35 12.84
N GLU A 19 -5.84 9.92 12.17
CA GLU A 19 -6.36 8.56 12.25
C GLU A 19 -5.38 7.50 11.71
N SER A 20 -4.68 7.82 10.62
CA SER A 20 -3.66 6.94 10.05
C SER A 20 -2.50 6.71 11.03
N GLN A 21 -2.05 7.76 11.73
CA GLN A 21 -1.04 7.67 12.76
C GLN A 21 -1.55 6.89 13.99
N ALA A 22 -2.77 7.16 14.45
CA ALA A 22 -3.39 6.48 15.58
C ALA A 22 -3.47 4.97 15.32
N ARG A 23 -3.97 4.58 14.13
CA ARG A 23 -4.02 3.18 13.69
C ARG A 23 -2.66 2.49 13.82
N ASN A 24 -1.60 3.10 13.29
CA ASN A 24 -0.27 2.49 13.35
C ASN A 24 0.27 2.40 14.78
N LYS A 25 0.13 3.47 15.58
CA LYS A 25 0.55 3.49 16.99
C LYS A 25 -0.14 2.40 17.80
N TYR A 26 -1.45 2.22 17.65
CA TYR A 26 -2.21 1.21 18.40
C TYR A 26 -1.81 -0.21 18.01
N THR A 27 -1.48 -0.46 16.74
CA THR A 27 -0.91 -1.74 16.31
C THR A 27 0.44 -2.02 16.99
N PHE A 28 1.29 -1.00 17.16
CA PHE A 28 2.55 -1.13 17.89
C PHE A 28 2.32 -1.36 19.37
N PHE A 29 1.36 -0.66 20.00
CA PHE A 29 1.00 -0.83 21.41
C PHE A 29 0.42 -2.22 21.68
N ALA A 30 -0.41 -2.75 20.78
CA ALA A 30 -0.90 -4.13 20.87
C ALA A 30 0.25 -5.14 20.90
N SER A 31 1.27 -4.95 20.05
CA SER A 31 2.45 -5.81 20.02
C SER A 31 3.22 -5.79 21.37
N VAL A 32 3.33 -4.62 22.00
CA VAL A 32 3.95 -4.49 23.34
C VAL A 32 3.12 -5.20 24.39
N ALA A 33 1.80 -4.94 24.44
CA ALA A 33 0.89 -5.55 25.40
C ALA A 33 0.93 -7.10 25.33
N LYS A 34 0.98 -7.67 24.10
CA LYS A 34 1.14 -9.13 23.93
C LYS A 34 2.45 -9.66 24.50
N LYS A 35 3.56 -8.96 24.25
CA LYS A 35 4.88 -9.36 24.80
C LYS A 35 4.93 -9.32 26.34
N GLU A 36 4.16 -8.42 26.94
CA GLU A 36 4.03 -8.28 28.39
C GLU A 36 2.98 -9.22 29.01
N GLY A 37 2.25 -10.00 28.20
CA GLY A 37 1.25 -10.97 28.64
C GLY A 37 -0.14 -10.37 28.90
N TYR A 38 -0.43 -9.17 28.38
CA TYR A 38 -1.72 -8.49 28.55
C TYR A 38 -2.62 -8.67 27.31
N GLU A 39 -3.07 -9.89 27.04
CA GLU A 39 -3.86 -10.24 25.85
C GLU A 39 -5.15 -9.41 25.70
N GLN A 40 -5.85 -9.12 26.81
CA GLN A 40 -7.04 -8.27 26.76
C GLN A 40 -6.72 -6.84 26.30
N LEU A 41 -5.64 -6.24 26.82
CA LEU A 41 -5.23 -4.89 26.43
C LEU A 41 -4.78 -4.86 24.97
N ALA A 42 -4.07 -5.88 24.54
CA ALA A 42 -3.67 -6.03 23.13
C ALA A 42 -4.88 -6.09 22.21
N ALA A 43 -5.90 -6.89 22.54
CA ALA A 43 -7.14 -7.00 21.78
C ALA A 43 -7.89 -5.66 21.68
N ILE A 44 -7.93 -4.88 22.77
CA ILE A 44 -8.54 -3.53 22.77
C ILE A 44 -7.78 -2.59 21.84
N PHE A 45 -6.44 -2.60 21.86
CA PHE A 45 -5.65 -1.81 20.92
C PHE A 45 -5.87 -2.21 19.46
N GLU A 46 -5.95 -3.50 19.15
CA GLU A 46 -6.22 -4.01 17.80
C GLU A 46 -7.62 -3.59 17.31
N GLU A 47 -8.64 -3.71 18.17
CA GLU A 47 -10.00 -3.26 17.87
C GLU A 47 -10.03 -1.77 17.58
N THR A 48 -9.42 -0.96 18.45
CA THR A 48 -9.35 0.50 18.25
C THR A 48 -8.59 0.84 16.97
N ALA A 49 -7.46 0.19 16.68
CA ALA A 49 -6.73 0.38 15.44
C ALA A 49 -7.59 0.06 14.19
N ALA A 50 -8.47 -0.95 14.28
CA ALA A 50 -9.42 -1.26 13.19
C ALA A 50 -10.48 -0.15 13.04
N ASN A 51 -10.96 0.46 14.13
CA ASN A 51 -11.88 1.60 14.07
C ASN A 51 -11.22 2.82 13.43
N GLU A 52 -9.99 3.17 13.83
CA GLU A 52 -9.27 4.32 13.26
C GLU A 52 -8.99 4.15 11.76
N LYS A 53 -8.78 2.92 11.29
CA LYS A 53 -8.70 2.63 9.85
C LYS A 53 -10.00 2.99 9.13
N GLU A 54 -11.18 2.70 9.70
CA GLU A 54 -12.45 3.04 9.08
C GLU A 54 -12.72 4.56 9.14
N HIS A 55 -12.32 5.26 10.21
CA HIS A 55 -12.37 6.71 10.28
C HIS A 55 -11.49 7.34 9.19
N ALA A 56 -10.21 6.94 9.09
CA ALA A 56 -9.32 7.41 8.03
C ALA A 56 -9.91 7.19 6.64
N LYS A 57 -10.53 6.03 6.39
CA LYS A 57 -11.17 5.70 5.12
C LYS A 57 -12.38 6.59 4.82
N MET A 58 -13.14 7.02 5.83
CA MET A 58 -14.24 7.99 5.65
C MET A 58 -13.70 9.33 5.17
N TRP A 59 -12.65 9.83 5.79
CA TRP A 59 -12.02 11.10 5.41
C TRP A 59 -11.37 11.02 4.02
N PHE A 60 -10.69 9.92 3.72
CA PHE A 60 -10.12 9.69 2.39
C PHE A 60 -11.19 9.65 1.30
N LYS A 61 -12.33 9.00 1.54
CA LYS A 61 -13.46 9.02 0.60
C LYS A 61 -13.98 10.44 0.38
N ALA A 62 -14.15 11.23 1.45
CA ALA A 62 -14.62 12.60 1.34
C ALA A 62 -13.66 13.46 0.49
N LEU A 63 -12.35 13.27 0.62
CA LEU A 63 -11.32 13.92 -0.19
C LEU A 63 -11.37 13.50 -1.67
N ASN A 64 -11.86 12.31 -1.96
CA ASN A 64 -11.94 11.72 -3.30
C ASN A 64 -13.38 11.63 -3.86
N GLY A 65 -14.21 12.63 -3.57
CA GLY A 65 -15.56 12.72 -4.14
C GLY A 65 -16.56 11.68 -3.61
N GLY A 66 -16.31 11.08 -2.44
CA GLY A 66 -17.21 10.17 -1.73
C GLY A 66 -16.93 8.68 -1.90
N SER A 67 -15.92 8.31 -2.69
CA SER A 67 -15.55 6.90 -2.91
C SER A 67 -14.04 6.68 -2.89
N ILE A 68 -13.60 5.44 -2.70
CA ILE A 68 -12.23 5.06 -3.05
C ILE A 68 -12.17 4.98 -4.59
N PRO A 69 -11.15 5.56 -5.24
CA PRO A 69 -10.99 5.49 -6.68
C PRO A 69 -10.84 4.06 -7.22
N ASP A 70 -10.93 3.91 -8.54
CA ASP A 70 -10.68 2.63 -9.19
C ASP A 70 -9.21 2.19 -9.08
N THR A 71 -8.93 0.94 -9.47
CA THR A 71 -7.59 0.35 -9.33
C THR A 71 -6.53 1.11 -10.11
N MET A 72 -6.84 1.61 -11.31
CA MET A 72 -5.89 2.38 -12.11
C MET A 72 -5.51 3.67 -11.40
N THR A 73 -6.50 4.44 -10.98
CA THR A 73 -6.30 5.69 -10.23
C THR A 73 -5.55 5.43 -8.91
N CYS A 74 -5.89 4.34 -8.19
CA CYS A 74 -5.16 3.97 -6.98
C CYS A 74 -3.67 3.67 -7.24
N LEU A 75 -3.34 2.98 -8.34
CA LEU A 75 -1.95 2.71 -8.71
C LEU A 75 -1.19 3.99 -9.07
N GLU A 76 -1.83 4.91 -9.81
CA GLU A 76 -1.26 6.21 -10.15
C GLU A 76 -1.03 7.08 -8.90
N MET A 77 -2.00 7.12 -7.97
CA MET A 77 -1.87 7.84 -6.71
C MET A 77 -0.75 7.27 -5.84
N ALA A 78 -0.66 5.94 -5.75
CA ALA A 78 0.41 5.28 -5.01
C ALA A 78 1.77 5.62 -5.62
N ALA A 79 1.96 5.43 -6.94
CA ALA A 79 3.20 5.77 -7.62
C ALA A 79 3.58 7.26 -7.44
N GLY A 80 2.60 8.16 -7.46
CA GLY A 80 2.82 9.60 -7.21
C GLY A 80 3.28 9.88 -5.78
N GLY A 81 2.67 9.25 -4.78
CA GLY A 81 3.07 9.37 -3.38
C GLY A 81 4.50 8.90 -3.15
N GLU A 82 4.83 7.68 -3.60
CA GLU A 82 6.19 7.13 -3.49
C GLU A 82 7.22 8.03 -4.21
N HIS A 83 6.84 8.58 -5.38
CA HIS A 83 7.69 9.53 -6.13
C HIS A 83 8.05 10.74 -5.29
N ASP A 84 7.06 11.40 -4.69
CA ASP A 84 7.28 12.58 -3.85
C ASP A 84 8.11 12.24 -2.60
N GLU A 85 7.93 11.03 -2.05
CA GLU A 85 8.68 10.58 -0.89
C GLU A 85 10.18 10.43 -1.19
N TRP A 86 10.55 9.76 -2.29
CA TRP A 86 11.97 9.53 -2.56
C TRP A 86 12.67 10.67 -3.29
N THR A 87 11.95 11.56 -4.00
CA THR A 87 12.56 12.71 -4.70
C THR A 87 12.67 13.95 -3.84
N GLU A 88 11.69 14.19 -2.95
CA GLU A 88 11.56 15.43 -2.20
C GLU A 88 11.62 15.24 -0.69
N MET A 89 10.72 14.41 -0.14
CA MET A 89 10.51 14.32 1.30
C MET A 89 11.73 13.75 2.04
N TYR A 90 12.14 12.53 1.71
CA TYR A 90 13.26 11.86 2.38
C TYR A 90 14.63 12.52 2.10
N PRO A 91 14.95 12.98 0.87
CA PRO A 91 16.19 13.72 0.64
C PRO A 91 16.31 14.97 1.50
N ARG A 92 15.25 15.77 1.63
CA ARG A 92 15.21 16.93 2.51
C ARG A 92 15.39 16.53 3.98
N MET A 93 14.65 15.52 4.46
CA MET A 93 14.77 15.04 5.85
C MET A 93 16.17 14.50 6.15
N ALA A 94 16.82 13.81 5.20
CA ALA A 94 18.19 13.33 5.35
C ALA A 94 19.20 14.48 5.46
N ALA A 95 19.03 15.52 4.65
CA ALA A 95 19.88 16.71 4.71
C ALA A 95 19.74 17.44 6.06
N GLU A 96 18.51 17.71 6.48
CA GLU A 96 18.18 18.36 7.76
C GLU A 96 18.75 17.55 8.95
N ALA A 97 18.52 16.24 8.99
CA ALA A 97 19.04 15.37 10.05
C ALA A 97 20.58 15.36 10.10
N LYS A 98 21.24 15.44 8.93
CA LYS A 98 22.69 15.52 8.86
C LYS A 98 23.21 16.84 9.41
N GLU A 99 22.57 17.96 9.08
CA GLU A 99 22.91 19.30 9.59
C GLU A 99 22.76 19.38 11.11
N GLU A 100 21.71 18.74 11.66
CA GLU A 100 21.45 18.67 13.10
C GLU A 100 22.32 17.63 13.84
N GLY A 101 23.16 16.86 13.14
CA GLY A 101 24.06 15.86 13.71
C GLY A 101 23.47 14.48 13.93
N PHE A 102 22.23 14.23 13.50
CA PHE A 102 21.56 12.91 13.55
C PHE A 102 21.97 11.99 12.39
N THR A 103 23.27 11.70 12.29
CA THR A 103 23.86 10.97 11.14
C THR A 103 23.23 9.60 10.89
N GLN A 104 22.83 8.87 11.93
CA GLN A 104 22.16 7.57 11.79
C GLN A 104 20.76 7.73 11.19
N LEU A 105 19.99 8.75 11.61
CA LEU A 105 18.67 9.04 11.05
C LEU A 105 18.79 9.52 9.61
N ALA A 106 19.78 10.35 9.29
CA ALA A 106 20.05 10.76 7.92
C ALA A 106 20.32 9.57 6.99
N ALA A 107 21.12 8.59 7.46
CA ALA A 107 21.37 7.36 6.71
C ALA A 107 20.08 6.53 6.53
N LEU A 108 19.24 6.41 7.57
CA LEU A 108 17.97 5.70 7.49
C LEU A 108 17.03 6.37 6.49
N PHE A 109 16.84 7.69 6.51
CA PHE A 109 16.04 8.41 5.52
C PHE A 109 16.52 8.15 4.09
N THR A 110 17.85 8.16 3.87
CA THR A 110 18.42 7.86 2.55
C THR A 110 18.12 6.42 2.09
N MET A 111 18.22 5.44 3.00
CA MET A 111 17.94 4.04 2.68
C MET A 111 16.44 3.81 2.41
N VAL A 112 15.57 4.44 3.19
CA VAL A 112 14.11 4.35 2.96
C VAL A 112 13.74 4.98 1.62
N ALA A 113 14.31 6.14 1.26
CA ALA A 113 14.09 6.74 -0.06
C ALA A 113 14.37 5.77 -1.22
N GLN A 114 15.37 4.90 -1.10
CA GLN A 114 15.65 3.89 -2.13
C GLN A 114 14.56 2.82 -2.20
N ILE A 115 13.97 2.46 -1.07
CA ILE A 115 12.84 1.50 -1.02
C ILE A 115 11.61 2.11 -1.68
N GLU A 116 11.31 3.39 -1.40
CA GLU A 116 10.15 4.07 -1.99
C GLU A 116 10.30 4.24 -3.52
N LYS A 117 11.53 4.39 -4.01
CA LYS A 117 11.80 4.33 -5.45
C LYS A 117 11.42 2.97 -6.06
N GLU A 118 11.77 1.85 -5.40
CA GLU A 118 11.39 0.51 -5.85
C GLU A 118 9.86 0.30 -5.79
N HIS A 119 9.18 0.91 -4.80
CA HIS A 119 7.72 0.90 -4.70
C HIS A 119 7.09 1.67 -5.87
N GLU A 120 7.58 2.87 -6.20
CA GLU A 120 7.13 3.63 -7.35
C GLU A 120 7.28 2.83 -8.64
N GLU A 121 8.47 2.28 -8.92
CA GLU A 121 8.74 1.47 -10.11
C GLU A 121 7.76 0.31 -10.22
N ARG A 122 7.50 -0.38 -9.11
CA ARG A 122 6.53 -1.47 -9.03
C ARG A 122 5.11 -1.02 -9.35
N TYR A 123 4.64 0.08 -8.75
CA TYR A 123 3.28 0.59 -9.02
C TYR A 123 3.12 1.06 -10.46
N ARG A 124 4.13 1.68 -11.06
CA ARG A 124 4.12 2.07 -12.48
C ARG A 124 4.07 0.86 -13.40
N GLU A 125 4.85 -0.18 -13.11
CA GLU A 125 4.79 -1.43 -13.88
C GLU A 125 3.40 -2.08 -13.79
N LEU A 126 2.80 -2.13 -12.60
CA LEU A 126 1.46 -2.67 -12.40
C LEU A 126 0.39 -1.86 -13.14
N ALA A 127 0.49 -0.53 -13.13
CA ALA A 127 -0.40 0.35 -13.89
C ALA A 127 -0.28 0.10 -15.40
N GLU A 128 0.94 -0.01 -15.91
CA GLU A 128 1.19 -0.31 -17.33
C GLU A 128 0.68 -1.71 -17.72
N ASN A 129 0.87 -2.70 -16.85
CA ASN A 129 0.31 -4.04 -17.04
C ASN A 129 -1.23 -4.04 -17.08
N LEU A 130 -1.86 -3.26 -16.19
CA LEU A 130 -3.32 -3.12 -16.17
C LEU A 130 -3.83 -2.43 -17.45
N LYS A 131 -3.21 -1.32 -17.84
CA LYS A 131 -3.55 -0.54 -19.04
C LYS A 131 -3.46 -1.38 -20.32
N ASN A 132 -2.45 -2.25 -20.42
CA ASN A 132 -2.20 -3.08 -21.59
C ASN A 132 -2.85 -4.46 -21.50
N ASN A 133 -3.77 -4.72 -20.55
CA ASN A 133 -4.41 -6.02 -20.33
C ASN A 133 -3.40 -7.16 -20.10
N LYS A 134 -2.26 -6.85 -19.50
CA LYS A 134 -1.17 -7.81 -19.21
C LYS A 134 -1.26 -8.43 -17.81
N VAL A 135 -2.25 -8.12 -16.99
CA VAL A 135 -2.40 -8.70 -15.63
C VAL A 135 -2.56 -10.22 -15.70
N PHE A 136 -3.40 -10.71 -16.62
CA PHE A 136 -3.70 -12.14 -16.80
C PHE A 136 -3.25 -12.69 -18.14
N ALA A 137 -2.47 -11.93 -18.91
CA ALA A 137 -1.96 -12.34 -20.22
C ALA A 137 -0.53 -11.84 -20.44
N ARG A 138 0.24 -12.56 -21.25
CA ARG A 138 1.59 -12.19 -21.67
C ARG A 138 1.76 -12.57 -23.15
N GLU A 139 2.72 -11.97 -23.81
CA GLU A 139 3.05 -12.26 -25.22
C GLU A 139 3.65 -13.67 -25.37
N GLU A 140 4.39 -14.11 -24.35
CA GLU A 140 5.01 -15.43 -24.29
C GLU A 140 4.33 -16.31 -23.23
N GLN A 141 4.60 -17.62 -23.33
CA GLN A 141 4.13 -18.57 -22.32
C GLN A 141 4.76 -18.27 -20.97
N GLN A 142 3.92 -18.24 -19.93
CA GLN A 142 4.31 -18.02 -18.55
C GLN A 142 3.76 -19.12 -17.67
N VAL A 143 4.36 -19.27 -16.50
CA VAL A 143 3.82 -20.14 -15.45
C VAL A 143 2.86 -19.32 -14.58
N TRP A 144 1.57 -19.63 -14.65
CA TRP A 144 0.52 -19.05 -13.84
C TRP A 144 0.27 -19.93 -12.62
N GLN A 145 0.09 -19.35 -11.45
CA GLN A 145 -0.22 -20.05 -10.22
C GLN A 145 -1.52 -19.55 -9.61
N CYS A 146 -2.41 -20.49 -9.25
CA CYS A 146 -3.62 -20.17 -8.49
C CYS A 146 -3.25 -19.86 -7.02
N ARG A 147 -3.51 -18.65 -6.56
CA ARG A 147 -3.23 -18.20 -5.19
C ARG A 147 -4.03 -18.95 -4.11
N ASN A 148 -5.15 -19.58 -4.49
CA ASN A 148 -5.97 -20.31 -3.53
C ASN A 148 -5.46 -21.75 -3.29
N CYS A 149 -5.13 -22.50 -4.35
CA CYS A 149 -4.80 -23.94 -4.21
C CYS A 149 -3.40 -24.34 -4.69
N GLY A 150 -2.61 -23.38 -5.22
CA GLY A 150 -1.26 -23.63 -5.70
C GLY A 150 -1.19 -24.32 -7.08
N TYR A 151 -2.34 -24.61 -7.74
CA TYR A 151 -2.32 -25.18 -9.08
C TYR A 151 -1.55 -24.30 -10.05
N THR A 152 -0.68 -24.91 -10.87
CA THR A 152 0.11 -24.22 -11.88
C THR A 152 -0.34 -24.58 -13.29
N TYR A 153 -0.27 -23.57 -14.17
CA TYR A 153 -0.65 -23.69 -15.58
C TYR A 153 0.38 -22.96 -16.45
N ILE A 154 0.77 -23.54 -17.57
CA ILE A 154 1.68 -22.90 -18.54
C ILE A 154 0.88 -22.46 -19.74
N GLY A 155 0.94 -21.17 -20.06
CA GLY A 155 0.24 -20.59 -21.19
C GLY A 155 0.46 -19.08 -21.30
N LYS A 156 -0.01 -18.49 -22.42
CA LYS A 156 0.04 -17.04 -22.62
C LYS A 156 -0.92 -16.27 -21.73
N SER A 157 -2.00 -16.90 -21.29
CA SER A 157 -3.01 -16.30 -20.42
C SER A 157 -3.38 -17.23 -19.29
N ALA A 158 -3.64 -16.66 -18.12
CA ALA A 158 -4.17 -17.39 -16.98
C ALA A 158 -5.54 -18.01 -17.34
N PRO A 159 -5.86 -19.23 -16.86
CA PRO A 159 -7.17 -19.83 -17.05
C PRO A 159 -8.30 -18.96 -16.53
N LEU A 160 -9.43 -18.89 -17.22
CA LEU A 160 -10.62 -18.15 -16.75
C LEU A 160 -11.17 -18.70 -15.43
N LYS A 161 -10.93 -20.00 -15.18
CA LYS A 161 -11.34 -20.70 -13.97
C LYS A 161 -10.30 -21.76 -13.62
N CYS A 162 -9.93 -21.85 -12.35
CA CYS A 162 -9.03 -22.89 -11.88
C CYS A 162 -9.69 -24.29 -12.01
N PRO A 163 -9.08 -25.27 -12.70
CA PRO A 163 -9.65 -26.59 -12.87
C PRO A 163 -9.66 -27.41 -11.57
N VAL A 164 -8.86 -27.05 -10.58
CA VAL A 164 -8.76 -27.77 -9.31
C VAL A 164 -9.75 -27.25 -8.27
N CYS A 165 -9.78 -25.93 -8.05
CA CYS A 165 -10.57 -25.34 -6.95
C CYS A 165 -11.71 -24.41 -7.41
N ALA A 166 -11.92 -24.30 -8.72
CA ALA A 166 -12.98 -23.52 -9.35
C ALA A 166 -12.96 -21.99 -9.08
N HIS A 167 -11.90 -21.44 -8.49
CA HIS A 167 -11.74 -20.00 -8.34
C HIS A 167 -11.56 -19.31 -9.70
N PRO A 168 -12.05 -18.07 -9.86
CA PRO A 168 -11.97 -17.33 -11.12
C PRO A 168 -10.52 -16.90 -11.45
N GLN A 169 -10.32 -16.44 -12.67
CA GLN A 169 -9.04 -15.95 -13.20
C GLN A 169 -8.35 -14.94 -12.29
N SER A 170 -9.11 -14.12 -11.55
CA SER A 170 -8.62 -13.15 -10.59
C SER A 170 -7.75 -13.74 -9.47
N TYR A 171 -7.79 -15.05 -9.27
CA TYR A 171 -6.94 -15.76 -8.32
C TYR A 171 -5.61 -16.22 -8.91
N PHE A 172 -5.34 -16.00 -10.19
CA PHE A 172 -4.05 -16.35 -10.78
C PHE A 172 -3.06 -15.20 -10.73
N GLU A 173 -1.81 -15.55 -10.52
CA GLU A 173 -0.66 -14.66 -10.64
C GLU A 173 0.47 -15.37 -11.40
N LEU A 174 1.45 -14.59 -11.86
CA LEU A 174 2.70 -15.16 -12.37
C LEU A 174 3.41 -15.85 -11.21
N LYS A 175 3.81 -17.11 -11.42
CA LYS A 175 4.53 -17.86 -10.40
C LYS A 175 5.89 -17.20 -10.16
N LYS A 176 6.14 -16.82 -8.90
CA LYS A 176 7.47 -16.37 -8.46
C LYS A 176 8.37 -17.58 -8.25
N HIS A 177 9.56 -17.54 -8.82
CA HIS A 177 10.62 -18.45 -8.46
C HIS A 177 11.36 -17.85 -7.27
N ASN A 178 11.50 -18.61 -6.19
CA ASN A 178 12.21 -18.20 -4.98
C ASN A 178 13.61 -18.84 -4.91
N ASP A 179 14.23 -19.05 -6.09
CA ASP A 179 15.53 -19.68 -6.22
C ASP A 179 16.65 -18.64 -6.20
#